data_2838ce94b058bad5383430b5d25d95fd
#
_entry.id   2838ce94b058bad5383430b5d25d95fd
#
_cell.length_a   1.000
_cell.length_b   1.000
_cell.length_c   1.000
_cell.angle_alpha   90.00
_cell.angle_beta   90.00
_cell.angle_gamma   90.00
#
_symmetry.space_group_name_H-M   'P 1'
#
loop_
_entity.id
_entity.type
_entity.pdbx_description
1 polymer ?
#
loop_
_entity_poly.entity_id
_entity_poly.type
_entity_poly.pdbx_seq_one_letter_code
_entity_poly.pdbx_strand_id
1 'polypeptide(L)'
;MPTWDSTSADNLWTEACGKGRWLGKTEKLENKIRAVPDTKIWQMRNESRASLVAYTRNRLVRQLEARGGSTDEIEKAKSFLNPNTLTLGFARRFAAYKRPDLLLTDEDRLLRILTNIDRPVQLIIAGKAHPADPEGHALIKRWMKFISRPEARPHVIFLSDDDMLLTEQLIQGVDLWINTPRRPWEASSTSGMKVLVNGGINLSELDGWWAEAYTPEVGWALGDRKEHDEDPNWDRAEANTLYELLEKEVIPMYYTKDSRMIPQTWTTKIRESMARLTPHFSSNRTVREYTEKFYLPAADNYLKRTENNGALGKKIVDWRSSIEQNWGKLGFGEVKIENGVFEVQVYLNNLDPTAVKVELYSAELTIEMNHRGPIPKTRDGHIYRAEFPATHPPAYFTPRIIPHFEGVIIPLESPQILWQR
;
A
#
# COMPACT_ATOMS: atom_id res chain seq x y z
N MET A 1 10.57 10.94 -1.24
CA MET A 1 10.11 12.28 -1.65
C MET A 1 10.98 12.87 -2.77
N PRO A 2 12.27 13.23 -2.58
CA PRO A 2 13.02 13.98 -3.58
C PRO A 2 13.29 13.26 -4.90
N THR A 3 13.05 11.97 -4.97
CA THR A 3 13.24 11.18 -6.21
C THR A 3 12.07 11.33 -7.18
N TRP A 4 10.87 11.61 -6.68
CA TRP A 4 9.64 11.54 -7.45
C TRP A 4 8.86 12.85 -7.50
N ASP A 5 9.25 13.87 -6.73
CA ASP A 5 8.56 15.16 -6.76
C ASP A 5 8.91 15.95 -8.04
N SER A 6 7.89 16.67 -8.54
CA SER A 6 8.06 17.67 -9.57
C SER A 6 8.74 18.91 -8.98
N THR A 7 9.31 19.76 -9.83
CA THR A 7 9.87 21.05 -9.37
C THR A 7 8.87 21.86 -8.56
N SER A 8 7.60 21.91 -9.00
CA SER A 8 6.54 22.64 -8.28
C SER A 8 6.22 21.99 -6.93
N ALA A 9 6.23 20.66 -6.85
CA ALA A 9 6.03 19.94 -5.60
C ALA A 9 7.21 20.12 -4.65
N ASP A 10 8.45 20.02 -5.15
CA ASP A 10 9.66 20.27 -4.35
C ASP A 10 9.65 21.67 -3.72
N ASN A 11 9.28 22.68 -4.50
CA ASN A 11 9.17 24.05 -4.03
C ASN A 11 8.12 24.18 -2.91
N LEU A 12 6.93 23.61 -3.09
CA LEU A 12 5.86 23.62 -2.08
C LEU A 12 6.30 22.91 -0.79
N TRP A 13 6.87 21.72 -0.92
CA TRP A 13 7.35 20.95 0.22
C TRP A 13 8.51 21.65 0.93
N THR A 14 9.43 22.27 0.17
CA THR A 14 10.58 23.01 0.73
C THR A 14 10.12 24.23 1.50
N GLU A 15 9.16 24.99 0.97
CA GLU A 15 8.58 26.15 1.65
C GLU A 15 7.87 25.76 2.93
N ALA A 16 7.04 24.72 2.89
CA ALA A 16 6.24 24.29 4.05
C ALA A 16 7.07 23.57 5.12
N CYS A 17 8.00 22.72 4.70
CA CYS A 17 8.65 21.75 5.58
C CYS A 17 10.16 21.89 5.71
N GLY A 18 10.79 22.69 4.84
CA GLY A 18 12.25 22.86 4.76
C GLY A 18 12.92 21.90 3.76
N LYS A 19 14.11 22.25 3.34
CA LYS A 19 14.87 21.53 2.30
C LYS A 19 15.26 20.10 2.72
N GLY A 20 15.49 19.86 4.01
CA GLY A 20 15.86 18.54 4.55
C GLY A 20 14.66 17.69 5.02
N ARG A 21 13.44 17.96 4.56
CA ARG A 21 12.18 17.36 5.01
C ARG A 21 12.13 15.82 4.98
N TRP A 22 12.92 15.19 4.14
CA TRP A 22 13.00 13.72 4.04
C TRP A 22 14.04 13.08 4.98
N LEU A 23 14.81 13.89 5.70
CA LEU A 23 15.83 13.45 6.64
C LEU A 23 15.25 13.33 8.06
N GLY A 24 15.65 12.32 8.81
CA GLY A 24 15.24 12.14 10.19
C GLY A 24 13.75 11.86 10.40
N LYS A 25 13.15 12.52 11.36
CA LYS A 25 11.75 12.30 11.77
C LYS A 25 10.77 13.04 10.85
N THR A 26 9.80 12.33 10.33
CA THR A 26 8.80 12.85 9.38
C THR A 26 7.44 13.16 10.01
N GLU A 27 7.26 12.93 11.31
CA GLU A 27 5.98 13.02 12.04
C GLU A 27 5.40 14.45 12.07
N LYS A 28 6.25 15.47 11.97
CA LYS A 28 5.81 16.87 11.96
C LYS A 28 5.39 17.40 10.58
N LEU A 29 5.63 16.63 9.51
CA LEU A 29 5.35 17.07 8.14
C LEU A 29 3.83 17.18 7.89
N GLU A 30 3.05 16.31 8.47
CA GLU A 30 1.59 16.27 8.34
C GLU A 30 0.94 17.63 8.66
N ASN A 31 1.20 18.16 9.84
CA ASN A 31 0.62 19.45 10.26
C ASN A 31 1.12 20.61 9.39
N LYS A 32 2.36 20.57 8.93
CA LYS A 32 2.91 21.61 8.06
C LYS A 32 2.25 21.63 6.69
N ILE A 33 2.01 20.45 6.10
CA ILE A 33 1.29 20.35 4.83
C ILE A 33 -0.19 20.73 4.98
N ARG A 34 -0.84 20.37 6.10
CA ARG A 34 -2.21 20.82 6.36
C ARG A 34 -2.36 22.34 6.43
N ALA A 35 -1.31 23.05 6.83
CA ALA A 35 -1.30 24.51 6.90
C ALA A 35 -1.08 25.20 5.54
N VAL A 36 -0.76 24.46 4.47
CA VAL A 36 -0.54 25.04 3.14
C VAL A 36 -1.86 25.55 2.55
N PRO A 37 -1.94 26.81 2.05
CA PRO A 37 -3.15 27.36 1.45
C PRO A 37 -3.61 26.60 0.19
N ASP A 38 -4.93 26.52 -0.04
CA ASP A 38 -5.53 25.91 -1.22
C ASP A 38 -4.97 26.44 -2.53
N THR A 39 -4.74 27.76 -2.59
CA THR A 39 -4.17 28.43 -3.77
C THR A 39 -2.82 27.85 -4.17
N LYS A 40 -1.94 27.58 -3.21
CA LYS A 40 -0.60 27.01 -3.48
C LYS A 40 -0.68 25.55 -3.92
N ILE A 41 -1.54 24.76 -3.27
CA ILE A 41 -1.75 23.35 -3.67
C ILE A 41 -2.32 23.29 -5.10
N TRP A 42 -3.32 24.13 -5.40
CA TRP A 42 -3.95 24.16 -6.73
C TRP A 42 -2.99 24.67 -7.80
N GLN A 43 -2.19 25.69 -7.50
CA GLN A 43 -1.15 26.19 -8.39
C GLN A 43 -0.15 25.10 -8.74
N MET A 44 0.42 24.44 -7.73
CA MET A 44 1.35 23.32 -7.90
C MET A 44 0.77 22.25 -8.84
N ARG A 45 -0.51 21.87 -8.64
CA ARG A 45 -1.16 20.86 -9.48
C ARG A 45 -1.35 21.31 -10.92
N ASN A 46 -1.75 22.57 -11.13
CA ASN A 46 -1.89 23.14 -12.48
C ASN A 46 -0.57 23.16 -13.23
N GLU A 47 0.52 23.57 -12.60
CA GLU A 47 1.86 23.58 -13.18
C GLU A 47 2.32 22.17 -13.55
N SER A 48 2.19 21.21 -12.63
CA SER A 48 2.57 19.81 -12.86
C SER A 48 1.76 19.19 -13.99
N ARG A 49 0.45 19.41 -14.05
CA ARG A 49 -0.40 18.90 -15.13
C ARG A 49 -0.06 19.54 -16.48
N ALA A 50 0.21 20.84 -16.51
CA ALA A 50 0.62 21.53 -17.75
C ALA A 50 1.94 20.95 -18.28
N SER A 51 2.91 20.69 -17.41
CA SER A 51 4.16 20.03 -17.77
C SER A 51 3.94 18.63 -18.35
N LEU A 52 3.07 17.83 -17.71
CA LEU A 52 2.72 16.49 -18.20
C LEU A 52 2.06 16.55 -19.57
N VAL A 53 1.10 17.46 -19.79
CA VAL A 53 0.44 17.61 -21.10
C VAL A 53 1.46 17.98 -22.19
N ALA A 54 2.36 18.92 -21.92
CA ALA A 54 3.42 19.28 -22.85
C ALA A 54 4.36 18.09 -23.15
N TYR A 55 4.79 17.37 -22.15
CA TYR A 55 5.59 16.17 -22.31
C TYR A 55 4.89 15.09 -23.14
N THR A 56 3.62 14.81 -22.82
CA THR A 56 2.79 13.78 -23.51
C THR A 56 2.63 14.10 -24.99
N ARG A 57 2.36 15.37 -25.33
CA ARG A 57 2.27 15.82 -26.72
C ARG A 57 3.58 15.59 -27.48
N ASN A 58 4.69 16.01 -26.90
CA ASN A 58 6.02 15.82 -27.51
C ASN A 58 6.38 14.33 -27.67
N ARG A 59 6.04 13.50 -26.70
CA ARG A 59 6.26 12.06 -26.76
C ARG A 59 5.40 11.40 -27.83
N LEU A 60 4.12 11.79 -27.91
CA LEU A 60 3.21 11.30 -28.93
C LEU A 60 3.66 11.67 -30.36
N VAL A 61 4.08 12.91 -30.57
CA VAL A 61 4.65 13.36 -31.85
C VAL A 61 5.82 12.45 -32.26
N ARG A 62 6.78 12.23 -31.37
CA ARG A 62 7.92 11.32 -31.65
C ARG A 62 7.48 9.89 -31.96
N GLN A 63 6.46 9.36 -31.26
CA GLN A 63 5.90 8.04 -31.55
C GLN A 63 5.26 7.98 -32.93
N LEU A 64 4.56 9.05 -33.35
CA LEU A 64 3.95 9.15 -34.66
C LEU A 64 5.02 9.23 -35.77
N GLU A 65 6.02 10.07 -35.59
CA GLU A 65 7.17 10.19 -36.51
C GLU A 65 7.89 8.86 -36.68
N ALA A 66 8.20 8.16 -35.58
CA ALA A 66 8.90 6.88 -35.60
C ALA A 66 8.14 5.76 -36.33
N ARG A 67 6.81 5.81 -36.34
CA ARG A 67 5.96 4.83 -37.07
C ARG A 67 5.52 5.30 -38.46
N GLY A 68 6.03 6.42 -38.97
CA GLY A 68 5.69 6.94 -40.29
C GLY A 68 4.30 7.57 -40.36
N GLY A 69 3.83 8.18 -39.27
CA GLY A 69 2.56 8.92 -39.23
C GLY A 69 2.51 10.07 -40.25
N SER A 70 1.33 10.41 -40.75
CA SER A 70 1.15 11.52 -41.67
C SER A 70 1.40 12.87 -41.01
N THR A 71 1.78 13.88 -41.82
CA THR A 71 1.99 15.26 -41.32
C THR A 71 0.75 15.79 -40.60
N ASP A 72 -0.46 15.49 -41.13
CA ASP A 72 -1.75 15.90 -40.51
C ASP A 72 -1.94 15.26 -39.12
N GLU A 73 -1.62 13.98 -38.97
CA GLU A 73 -1.68 13.30 -37.66
C GLU A 73 -0.70 13.90 -36.65
N ILE A 74 0.52 14.21 -37.08
CA ILE A 74 1.56 14.82 -36.24
C ILE A 74 1.11 16.23 -35.81
N GLU A 75 0.59 17.06 -36.70
CA GLU A 75 0.12 18.39 -36.35
C GLU A 75 -1.08 18.34 -35.38
N LYS A 76 -2.04 17.47 -35.58
CA LYS A 76 -3.19 17.28 -34.68
C LYS A 76 -2.71 16.84 -33.28
N ALA A 77 -1.73 15.95 -33.19
CA ALA A 77 -1.21 15.46 -31.93
C ALA A 77 -0.61 16.55 -31.03
N LYS A 78 -0.09 17.63 -31.61
CA LYS A 78 0.42 18.80 -30.88
C LYS A 78 -0.66 19.54 -30.07
N SER A 79 -1.94 19.36 -30.41
CA SER A 79 -3.08 20.01 -29.77
C SER A 79 -3.89 19.07 -28.87
N PHE A 80 -3.59 17.76 -28.86
CA PHE A 80 -4.32 16.81 -28.03
C PHE A 80 -4.11 17.08 -26.54
N LEU A 81 -5.08 16.68 -25.73
CA LEU A 81 -5.16 16.98 -24.30
C LEU A 81 -5.27 18.50 -24.00
N ASN A 82 -5.68 18.83 -22.80
CA ASN A 82 -5.80 20.22 -22.35
C ASN A 82 -5.23 20.34 -20.92
N PRO A 83 -4.32 21.30 -20.62
CA PRO A 83 -3.73 21.44 -19.29
C PRO A 83 -4.73 21.81 -18.19
N ASN A 84 -5.96 22.21 -18.52
CA ASN A 84 -7.01 22.56 -17.56
C ASN A 84 -8.03 21.43 -17.34
N THR A 85 -7.88 20.31 -18.03
CA THR A 85 -8.80 19.16 -17.98
C THR A 85 -8.33 18.14 -16.93
N LEU A 86 -9.27 17.54 -16.20
CA LEU A 86 -9.02 16.43 -15.29
C LEU A 86 -8.25 15.32 -16.01
N THR A 87 -7.06 15.02 -15.51
CA THR A 87 -6.14 14.06 -16.14
C THR A 87 -6.05 12.79 -15.31
N LEU A 88 -6.56 11.71 -15.86
CA LEU A 88 -6.43 10.36 -15.30
C LEU A 88 -5.14 9.72 -15.81
N GLY A 89 -4.49 8.94 -14.97
CA GLY A 89 -3.30 8.18 -15.33
C GLY A 89 -3.43 6.69 -14.99
N PHE A 90 -3.01 5.88 -15.95
CA PHE A 90 -2.88 4.43 -15.77
C PHE A 90 -1.55 4.00 -16.40
N ALA A 91 -0.58 3.61 -15.57
CA ALA A 91 0.71 3.16 -16.09
C ALA A 91 1.18 1.91 -15.35
N ARG A 92 1.11 0.78 -16.05
CA ARG A 92 1.42 -0.54 -15.48
C ARG A 92 1.82 -1.52 -16.59
N ARG A 93 2.54 -2.57 -16.19
CA ARG A 93 2.68 -3.74 -17.06
C ARG A 93 1.30 -4.31 -17.42
N PHE A 94 1.04 -4.53 -18.69
CA PHE A 94 -0.18 -5.16 -19.17
C PHE A 94 -0.12 -6.66 -18.89
N ALA A 95 -0.84 -7.07 -17.87
CA ALA A 95 -1.06 -8.46 -17.45
C ALA A 95 -2.51 -8.58 -16.97
N ALA A 96 -3.15 -9.73 -17.18
CA ALA A 96 -4.58 -9.95 -16.92
C ALA A 96 -5.02 -9.51 -15.53
N TYR A 97 -4.31 -9.94 -14.49
CA TYR A 97 -4.68 -9.62 -13.11
C TYR A 97 -4.65 -8.13 -12.77
N LYS A 98 -3.97 -7.30 -13.57
CA LYS A 98 -3.97 -5.84 -13.38
C LYS A 98 -5.18 -5.16 -14.01
N ARG A 99 -5.97 -5.91 -14.73
CA ARG A 99 -7.22 -5.48 -15.41
C ARG A 99 -7.10 -4.11 -16.08
N PRO A 100 -6.10 -3.91 -16.96
CA PRO A 100 -5.86 -2.61 -17.58
C PRO A 100 -7.01 -2.16 -18.50
N ASP A 101 -7.93 -3.06 -18.83
CA ASP A 101 -9.08 -2.86 -19.69
C ASP A 101 -10.40 -2.75 -18.93
N LEU A 102 -10.39 -2.62 -17.59
CA LEU A 102 -11.59 -2.49 -16.79
C LEU A 102 -12.45 -1.28 -17.24
N LEU A 103 -11.80 -0.16 -17.62
CA LEU A 103 -12.44 1.02 -18.23
C LEU A 103 -12.97 0.79 -19.66
N LEU A 104 -12.65 -0.33 -20.30
CA LEU A 104 -13.20 -0.69 -21.63
C LEU A 104 -14.37 -1.68 -21.53
N THR A 105 -14.87 -1.96 -20.33
CA THR A 105 -16.04 -2.81 -20.13
C THR A 105 -17.31 -2.19 -20.75
N ASP A 106 -17.41 -0.86 -20.71
CA ASP A 106 -18.43 -0.07 -21.42
C ASP A 106 -17.74 1.09 -22.15
N GLU A 107 -17.32 0.82 -23.40
CA GLU A 107 -16.60 1.79 -24.22
C GLU A 107 -17.41 3.05 -24.52
N ASP A 108 -18.74 2.94 -24.67
CA ASP A 108 -19.60 4.07 -24.97
C ASP A 108 -19.81 4.95 -23.73
N ARG A 109 -19.88 4.36 -22.54
CA ARG A 109 -19.90 5.10 -21.27
C ARG A 109 -18.59 5.85 -21.06
N LEU A 110 -17.47 5.17 -21.29
CA LEU A 110 -16.15 5.82 -21.23
C LEU A 110 -16.06 7.00 -22.19
N LEU A 111 -16.51 6.80 -23.44
CA LEU A 111 -16.50 7.88 -24.44
C LEU A 111 -17.33 9.09 -24.00
N ARG A 112 -18.53 8.87 -23.47
CA ARG A 112 -19.38 9.96 -22.92
C ARG A 112 -18.69 10.73 -21.79
N ILE A 113 -17.95 10.04 -20.92
CA ILE A 113 -17.17 10.67 -19.85
C ILE A 113 -16.06 11.54 -20.44
N LEU A 114 -15.30 11.00 -21.37
CA LEU A 114 -14.14 11.69 -21.96
C LEU A 114 -14.54 12.92 -22.78
N THR A 115 -15.66 12.84 -23.53
CA THR A 115 -16.09 13.86 -24.47
C THR A 115 -17.13 14.84 -23.90
N ASN A 116 -17.39 14.79 -22.59
CA ASN A 116 -18.32 15.72 -21.96
C ASN A 116 -17.84 17.17 -22.14
N ILE A 117 -18.67 18.03 -22.69
CA ILE A 117 -18.28 19.41 -23.03
C ILE A 117 -18.06 20.26 -21.79
N ASP A 118 -18.89 20.09 -20.75
CA ASP A 118 -18.86 20.92 -19.54
C ASP A 118 -17.78 20.42 -18.54
N ARG A 119 -17.55 19.11 -18.52
CA ARG A 119 -16.66 18.44 -17.56
C ARG A 119 -15.80 17.40 -18.28
N PRO A 120 -14.96 17.81 -19.24
CA PRO A 120 -14.16 16.88 -20.03
C PRO A 120 -13.15 16.12 -19.14
N VAL A 121 -12.82 14.90 -19.57
CA VAL A 121 -11.83 14.06 -18.92
C VAL A 121 -10.82 13.62 -19.96
N GLN A 122 -9.58 13.49 -19.57
CA GLN A 122 -8.53 12.93 -20.41
C GLN A 122 -7.77 11.82 -19.68
N LEU A 123 -7.30 10.84 -20.43
CA LEU A 123 -6.65 9.64 -19.91
C LEU A 123 -5.29 9.43 -20.59
N ILE A 124 -4.26 9.28 -19.80
CA ILE A 124 -2.92 8.91 -20.28
C ILE A 124 -2.63 7.50 -19.79
N ILE A 125 -2.38 6.61 -20.74
CA ILE A 125 -2.06 5.20 -20.50
C ILE A 125 -0.62 4.97 -20.90
N ALA A 126 0.13 4.27 -20.06
CA ALA A 126 1.47 3.78 -20.40
C ALA A 126 1.64 2.34 -19.94
N GLY A 127 2.47 1.61 -20.65
CA GLY A 127 2.78 0.25 -20.27
C GLY A 127 3.23 -0.60 -21.45
N LYS A 128 3.67 -1.81 -21.09
CA LYS A 128 4.07 -2.85 -22.05
C LYS A 128 3.67 -4.21 -21.52
N ALA A 129 3.41 -5.14 -22.44
CA ALA A 129 3.26 -6.55 -22.13
C ALA A 129 4.62 -7.26 -22.18
N HIS A 130 4.75 -8.36 -21.48
CA HIS A 130 5.92 -9.23 -21.65
C HIS A 130 5.90 -9.80 -23.07
N PRO A 131 7.04 -9.94 -23.76
CA PRO A 131 7.08 -10.46 -25.14
C PRO A 131 6.41 -11.82 -25.34
N ALA A 132 6.41 -12.68 -24.33
CA ALA A 132 5.77 -13.99 -24.34
C ALA A 132 4.37 -14.01 -23.73
N ASP A 133 3.72 -12.84 -23.53
CA ASP A 133 2.38 -12.71 -22.95
C ASP A 133 1.37 -12.30 -24.03
N PRO A 134 0.71 -13.26 -24.72
CA PRO A 134 -0.27 -12.96 -25.77
C PRO A 134 -1.51 -12.25 -25.24
N GLU A 135 -1.90 -12.49 -23.98
CA GLU A 135 -3.05 -11.85 -23.33
C GLU A 135 -2.76 -10.37 -23.07
N GLY A 136 -1.60 -10.05 -22.51
CA GLY A 136 -1.16 -8.67 -22.34
C GLY A 136 -1.10 -7.91 -23.67
N HIS A 137 -0.68 -8.54 -24.75
CA HIS A 137 -0.72 -7.96 -26.09
C HIS A 137 -2.15 -7.74 -26.60
N ALA A 138 -3.07 -8.66 -26.29
CA ALA A 138 -4.50 -8.49 -26.65
C ALA A 138 -5.13 -7.30 -25.92
N LEU A 139 -4.80 -7.11 -24.63
CA LEU A 139 -5.25 -5.95 -23.84
C LEU A 139 -4.75 -4.62 -24.43
N ILE A 140 -3.50 -4.54 -24.86
CA ILE A 140 -2.97 -3.37 -25.56
C ILE A 140 -3.73 -3.12 -26.87
N LYS A 141 -4.01 -4.19 -27.66
CA LYS A 141 -4.78 -4.06 -28.91
C LYS A 141 -6.20 -3.52 -28.67
N ARG A 142 -6.87 -3.92 -27.59
CA ARG A 142 -8.19 -3.37 -27.23
C ARG A 142 -8.11 -1.85 -27.00
N TRP A 143 -7.15 -1.37 -26.26
CA TRP A 143 -6.92 0.06 -26.06
C TRP A 143 -6.63 0.79 -27.37
N MET A 144 -5.74 0.23 -28.21
CA MET A 144 -5.42 0.84 -29.52
C MET A 144 -6.64 0.92 -30.43
N LYS A 145 -7.52 -0.10 -30.40
CA LYS A 145 -8.81 -0.07 -31.12
C LYS A 145 -9.73 1.05 -30.61
N PHE A 146 -9.87 1.21 -29.29
CA PHE A 146 -10.66 2.28 -28.71
C PHE A 146 -10.09 3.67 -29.06
N ILE A 147 -8.79 3.87 -28.92
CA ILE A 147 -8.10 5.13 -29.22
C ILE A 147 -8.16 5.48 -30.71
N SER A 148 -8.31 4.50 -31.60
CA SER A 148 -8.48 4.77 -33.05
C SER A 148 -9.82 5.45 -33.42
N ARG A 149 -10.80 5.45 -32.51
CA ARG A 149 -12.06 6.19 -32.68
C ARG A 149 -11.77 7.70 -32.76
N PRO A 150 -12.25 8.42 -33.77
CA PRO A 150 -11.95 9.86 -33.93
C PRO A 150 -12.30 10.70 -32.70
N GLU A 151 -13.38 10.36 -32.00
CA GLU A 151 -13.88 11.07 -30.83
C GLU A 151 -13.01 10.80 -29.57
N ALA A 152 -12.47 9.61 -29.45
CA ALA A 152 -11.62 9.22 -28.31
C ALA A 152 -10.18 9.77 -28.44
N ARG A 153 -9.70 9.87 -29.67
CA ARG A 153 -8.29 10.16 -30.00
C ARG A 153 -7.73 11.44 -29.36
N PRO A 154 -8.47 12.56 -29.23
CA PRO A 154 -7.95 13.77 -28.57
C PRO A 154 -7.88 13.65 -27.05
N HIS A 155 -8.58 12.67 -26.44
CA HIS A 155 -8.79 12.54 -25.01
C HIS A 155 -8.02 11.39 -24.38
N VAL A 156 -7.58 10.39 -25.16
CA VAL A 156 -6.86 9.21 -24.65
C VAL A 156 -5.56 9.02 -25.41
N ILE A 157 -4.45 9.04 -24.68
CA ILE A 157 -3.12 8.83 -25.25
C ILE A 157 -2.52 7.56 -24.67
N PHE A 158 -2.03 6.68 -25.54
CA PHE A 158 -1.21 5.54 -25.18
C PHE A 158 0.26 5.85 -25.46
N LEU A 159 1.08 5.86 -24.39
CA LEU A 159 2.52 6.06 -24.49
C LEU A 159 3.21 4.70 -24.45
N SER A 160 3.90 4.36 -25.53
CA SER A 160 4.72 3.14 -25.62
C SER A 160 6.05 3.32 -24.90
N ASP A 161 6.75 2.19 -24.71
CA ASP A 161 8.09 2.14 -24.10
C ASP A 161 8.12 2.73 -22.70
N ASP A 162 7.22 2.21 -21.85
CA ASP A 162 7.17 2.58 -20.44
C ASP A 162 8.53 2.32 -19.77
N ASP A 163 9.16 3.41 -19.34
CA ASP A 163 10.43 3.46 -18.64
C ASP A 163 10.32 4.34 -17.38
N MET A 164 11.40 4.45 -16.63
CA MET A 164 11.41 5.26 -15.40
C MET A 164 11.16 6.74 -15.66
N LEU A 165 11.67 7.29 -16.78
CA LEU A 165 11.52 8.70 -17.11
C LEU A 165 10.07 9.03 -17.49
N LEU A 166 9.44 8.15 -18.26
CA LEU A 166 8.01 8.28 -18.58
C LEU A 166 7.16 8.16 -17.31
N THR A 167 7.42 7.15 -16.50
CA THR A 167 6.70 6.97 -15.22
C THR A 167 6.85 8.20 -14.33
N GLU A 168 8.05 8.78 -14.22
CA GLU A 168 8.29 10.00 -13.45
C GLU A 168 7.37 11.15 -13.90
N GLN A 169 7.30 11.42 -15.20
CA GLN A 169 6.44 12.48 -15.73
C GLN A 169 4.95 12.23 -15.43
N LEU A 170 4.51 10.99 -15.57
CA LEU A 170 3.12 10.62 -15.29
C LEU A 170 2.75 10.86 -13.82
N ILE A 171 3.53 10.32 -12.89
CA ILE A 171 3.23 10.45 -11.45
C ILE A 171 3.35 11.88 -10.94
N GLN A 172 4.12 12.74 -11.61
CA GLN A 172 4.22 14.15 -11.30
C GLN A 172 2.98 14.93 -11.71
N GLY A 173 2.38 14.60 -12.86
CA GLY A 173 1.38 15.45 -13.50
C GLY A 173 -0.07 14.95 -13.49
N VAL A 174 -0.36 13.67 -13.27
CA VAL A 174 -1.73 13.15 -13.24
C VAL A 174 -2.50 13.62 -12.01
N ASP A 175 -3.78 13.92 -12.17
CA ASP A 175 -4.66 14.33 -11.07
C ASP A 175 -5.20 13.13 -10.32
N LEU A 176 -5.56 12.07 -11.05
CA LEU A 176 -6.06 10.80 -10.49
C LEU A 176 -5.23 9.63 -11.03
N TRP A 177 -4.69 8.84 -10.12
CA TRP A 177 -3.98 7.61 -10.44
C TRP A 177 -4.89 6.41 -10.27
N ILE A 178 -5.18 5.72 -11.37
CA ILE A 178 -6.07 4.56 -11.39
C ILE A 178 -5.26 3.27 -11.27
N ASN A 179 -5.74 2.36 -10.40
CA ASN A 179 -5.08 1.11 -10.13
C ASN A 179 -6.12 0.02 -9.85
N THR A 180 -6.27 -0.93 -10.75
CA THR A 180 -7.36 -1.90 -10.78
C THR A 180 -6.89 -3.37 -10.71
N PRO A 181 -5.94 -3.74 -9.84
CA PRO A 181 -5.50 -5.13 -9.79
C PRO A 181 -6.63 -6.02 -9.28
N ARG A 182 -6.56 -7.29 -9.59
CA ARG A 182 -7.41 -8.32 -8.99
C ARG A 182 -6.87 -8.68 -7.61
N ARG A 183 -7.68 -8.51 -6.58
CA ARG A 183 -7.33 -8.94 -5.23
C ARG A 183 -7.31 -10.47 -5.14
N PRO A 184 -6.34 -11.11 -4.45
CA PRO A 184 -5.23 -10.54 -3.64
C PRO A 184 -3.88 -10.49 -4.39
N TRP A 185 -3.87 -10.38 -5.70
CA TRP A 185 -2.70 -10.62 -6.54
C TRP A 185 -1.71 -9.45 -6.63
N GLU A 186 -2.05 -8.30 -6.08
CA GLU A 186 -1.14 -7.17 -6.03
C GLU A 186 -0.41 -7.12 -4.68
N ALA A 187 0.87 -7.46 -4.69
CA ALA A 187 1.66 -7.55 -3.47
C ALA A 187 1.83 -6.20 -2.74
N SER A 188 2.05 -5.10 -3.46
CA SER A 188 2.24 -3.78 -2.84
C SER A 188 1.66 -2.63 -3.67
N SER A 189 1.95 -2.55 -4.99
CA SER A 189 1.52 -1.45 -5.87
C SER A 189 2.17 -0.10 -5.55
N THR A 190 3.50 -0.04 -5.50
CA THR A 190 4.26 1.16 -5.07
C THR A 190 4.07 2.39 -5.96
N SER A 191 3.51 2.26 -7.18
CA SER A 191 3.28 3.41 -8.07
C SER A 191 2.34 4.44 -7.46
N GLY A 192 1.28 3.99 -6.78
CA GLY A 192 0.35 4.87 -6.07
C GLY A 192 0.99 5.65 -4.92
N MET A 193 2.03 5.11 -4.28
CA MET A 193 2.79 5.84 -3.26
C MET A 193 3.61 7.01 -3.85
N LYS A 194 4.06 6.88 -5.11
CA LYS A 194 4.90 7.87 -5.76
C LYS A 194 4.14 9.13 -6.18
N VAL A 195 2.84 9.02 -6.48
CA VAL A 195 2.01 10.18 -6.84
C VAL A 195 1.71 11.08 -5.65
N LEU A 196 1.77 10.56 -4.42
CA LEU A 196 1.41 11.27 -3.20
C LEU A 196 2.16 12.57 -3.01
N VAL A 197 3.47 12.57 -3.24
CA VAL A 197 4.33 13.74 -3.06
C VAL A 197 3.98 14.88 -4.00
N ASN A 198 3.35 14.55 -5.12
CA ASN A 198 2.93 15.49 -6.17
C ASN A 198 1.47 15.93 -6.05
N GLY A 199 0.74 15.43 -5.06
CA GLY A 199 -0.68 15.71 -4.89
C GLY A 199 -1.59 14.99 -5.88
N GLY A 200 -1.12 13.96 -6.58
CA GLY A 200 -1.98 13.04 -7.29
C GLY A 200 -2.79 12.21 -6.30
N ILE A 201 -4.07 11.99 -6.60
CA ILE A 201 -4.99 11.24 -5.74
C ILE A 201 -5.11 9.81 -6.28
N ASN A 202 -5.19 8.82 -5.39
CA ASN A 202 -5.37 7.42 -5.78
C ASN A 202 -6.85 7.04 -5.85
N LEU A 203 -7.23 6.33 -6.93
CA LEU A 203 -8.41 5.51 -7.04
C LEU A 203 -7.93 4.09 -7.31
N SER A 204 -8.04 3.22 -6.34
CA SER A 204 -7.41 1.90 -6.41
C SER A 204 -8.26 0.82 -5.76
N GLU A 205 -8.09 -0.40 -6.24
CA GLU A 205 -8.52 -1.60 -5.57
C GLU A 205 -7.98 -1.64 -4.13
N LEU A 206 -8.80 -2.14 -3.19
CA LEU A 206 -8.41 -2.37 -1.79
C LEU A 206 -7.48 -3.60 -1.68
N ASP A 207 -6.32 -3.47 -2.31
CA ASP A 207 -5.26 -4.48 -2.34
C ASP A 207 -3.89 -3.83 -2.13
N GLY A 208 -2.89 -4.63 -1.76
CA GLY A 208 -1.55 -4.14 -1.46
C GLY A 208 -1.56 -3.00 -0.43
N TRP A 209 -0.79 -1.94 -0.68
CA TRP A 209 -0.66 -0.81 0.23
C TRP A 209 -1.97 -0.03 0.43
N TRP A 210 -2.86 -0.02 -0.58
CA TRP A 210 -4.11 0.75 -0.50
C TRP A 210 -5.11 0.14 0.47
N ALA A 211 -5.05 -1.17 0.68
CA ALA A 211 -5.84 -1.85 1.71
C ALA A 211 -5.54 -1.37 3.14
N GLU A 212 -4.29 -0.89 3.38
CA GLU A 212 -3.83 -0.33 4.65
C GLU A 212 -4.06 1.19 4.73
N ALA A 213 -3.85 1.89 3.62
CA ALA A 213 -3.77 3.36 3.57
C ALA A 213 -5.11 4.05 3.37
N TYR A 214 -6.07 3.37 2.77
CA TYR A 214 -7.31 3.99 2.33
C TYR A 214 -8.18 4.48 3.47
N THR A 215 -8.57 5.75 3.34
CA THR A 215 -9.74 6.35 3.99
C THR A 215 -10.42 7.30 3.00
N PRO A 216 -11.72 7.60 3.16
CA PRO A 216 -12.45 8.46 2.21
C PRO A 216 -11.86 9.86 2.02
N GLU A 217 -11.09 10.36 2.99
CA GLU A 217 -10.46 11.69 2.93
C GLU A 217 -9.26 11.74 1.99
N VAL A 218 -8.59 10.60 1.71
CA VAL A 218 -7.32 10.56 0.98
C VAL A 218 -7.41 10.03 -0.45
N GLY A 219 -8.57 9.51 -0.86
CA GLY A 219 -8.75 8.97 -2.21
C GLY A 219 -10.05 8.21 -2.38
N TRP A 220 -10.09 7.27 -3.33
CA TRP A 220 -11.21 6.39 -3.62
C TRP A 220 -10.79 4.94 -3.65
N ALA A 221 -11.71 4.06 -3.31
CA ALA A 221 -11.48 2.62 -3.25
C ALA A 221 -12.42 1.87 -4.21
N LEU A 222 -11.89 0.81 -4.80
CA LEU A 222 -12.64 -0.25 -5.46
C LEU A 222 -12.57 -1.52 -4.61
N GLY A 223 -13.53 -2.42 -4.83
CA GLY A 223 -13.58 -3.73 -4.18
C GLY A 223 -14.22 -3.72 -2.80
N ASP A 224 -14.56 -4.92 -2.33
CA ASP A 224 -15.21 -5.18 -1.06
C ASP A 224 -14.29 -5.86 -0.02
N ARG A 225 -12.98 -5.88 -0.29
CA ARG A 225 -11.92 -6.55 0.50
C ARG A 225 -11.96 -8.08 0.45
N LYS A 226 -12.82 -8.69 -0.38
CA LYS A 226 -12.88 -10.14 -0.58
C LYS A 226 -12.14 -10.56 -1.85
N GLU A 227 -11.87 -11.84 -1.95
CA GLU A 227 -11.32 -12.47 -3.13
C GLU A 227 -12.45 -12.96 -4.03
N HIS A 228 -12.40 -12.65 -5.31
CA HIS A 228 -13.43 -12.99 -6.29
C HIS A 228 -12.87 -13.75 -7.50
N ASP A 229 -11.64 -14.21 -7.40
CA ASP A 229 -10.95 -14.91 -8.48
C ASP A 229 -11.12 -14.22 -9.86
N GLU A 230 -11.27 -14.98 -10.93
CA GLU A 230 -11.51 -14.47 -12.29
C GLU A 230 -13.01 -14.48 -12.65
N ASP A 231 -13.87 -13.94 -11.79
CA ASP A 231 -15.32 -13.85 -12.06
C ASP A 231 -15.64 -12.65 -12.98
N PRO A 232 -16.13 -12.91 -14.22
CA PRO A 232 -16.50 -11.83 -15.14
C PRO A 232 -17.72 -11.00 -14.68
N ASN A 233 -18.57 -11.54 -13.79
CA ASN A 233 -19.70 -10.77 -13.23
C ASN A 233 -19.19 -9.78 -12.20
N TRP A 234 -18.21 -10.18 -11.40
CA TRP A 234 -17.53 -9.29 -10.48
C TRP A 234 -16.79 -8.17 -11.23
N ASP A 235 -16.05 -8.50 -12.27
CA ASP A 235 -15.34 -7.50 -13.09
C ASP A 235 -16.32 -6.46 -13.68
N ARG A 236 -17.50 -6.88 -14.12
CA ARG A 236 -18.54 -5.94 -14.59
C ARG A 236 -19.10 -5.07 -13.46
N ALA A 237 -19.32 -5.66 -12.28
CA ALA A 237 -19.81 -4.92 -11.12
C ALA A 237 -18.79 -3.86 -10.67
N GLU A 238 -17.51 -4.22 -10.59
CA GLU A 238 -16.45 -3.26 -10.26
C GLU A 238 -16.22 -2.21 -11.33
N ALA A 239 -16.30 -2.55 -12.62
CA ALA A 239 -16.28 -1.58 -13.70
C ALA A 239 -17.41 -0.54 -13.54
N ASN A 240 -18.63 -1.00 -13.21
CA ASN A 240 -19.74 -0.10 -12.92
C ASN A 240 -19.45 0.81 -11.72
N THR A 241 -18.90 0.26 -10.64
CA THR A 241 -18.49 1.04 -9.46
C THR A 241 -17.43 2.09 -9.84
N LEU A 242 -16.43 1.72 -10.65
CA LEU A 242 -15.41 2.64 -11.13
C LEU A 242 -16.03 3.80 -11.92
N TYR A 243 -16.94 3.52 -12.86
CA TYR A 243 -17.65 4.56 -13.61
C TYR A 243 -18.51 5.45 -12.69
N GLU A 244 -19.21 4.85 -11.73
CA GLU A 244 -20.04 5.61 -10.80
C GLU A 244 -19.19 6.55 -9.92
N LEU A 245 -18.05 6.11 -9.43
CA LEU A 245 -17.10 6.94 -8.70
C LEU A 245 -16.61 8.11 -9.58
N LEU A 246 -16.26 7.84 -10.83
CA LEU A 246 -15.84 8.89 -11.75
C LEU A 246 -16.96 9.92 -11.99
N GLU A 247 -18.17 9.46 -12.32
CA GLU A 247 -19.30 10.31 -12.73
C GLU A 247 -19.92 11.08 -11.56
N LYS A 248 -20.06 10.43 -10.39
CA LYS A 248 -20.81 10.99 -9.25
C LYS A 248 -19.93 11.72 -8.24
N GLU A 249 -18.63 11.37 -8.15
CA GLU A 249 -17.74 11.92 -7.13
C GLU A 249 -16.53 12.64 -7.72
N VAL A 250 -15.68 11.94 -8.46
CA VAL A 250 -14.38 12.45 -8.94
C VAL A 250 -14.55 13.67 -9.82
N ILE A 251 -15.32 13.53 -10.90
CA ILE A 251 -15.52 14.59 -11.89
C ILE A 251 -16.24 15.80 -11.29
N PRO A 252 -17.37 15.64 -10.57
CA PRO A 252 -18.01 16.77 -9.91
C PRO A 252 -17.09 17.49 -8.92
N MET A 253 -16.33 16.76 -8.11
CA MET A 253 -15.43 17.34 -7.13
C MET A 253 -14.31 18.19 -7.77
N TYR A 254 -13.78 17.76 -8.91
CA TYR A 254 -12.74 18.51 -9.65
C TYR A 254 -13.28 19.78 -10.31
N TYR A 255 -14.49 19.73 -10.86
CA TYR A 255 -15.07 20.84 -11.63
C TYR A 255 -15.90 21.82 -10.78
N THR A 256 -16.26 21.48 -9.55
CA THR A 256 -16.93 22.41 -8.62
C THR A 256 -15.91 23.35 -8.00
N LYS A 257 -15.85 24.57 -8.51
CA LYS A 257 -14.87 25.60 -8.13
C LYS A 257 -15.53 26.76 -7.37
N ASP A 258 -14.80 27.36 -6.44
CA ASP A 258 -15.19 28.59 -5.74
C ASP A 258 -15.02 29.84 -6.65
N SER A 259 -15.30 31.03 -6.10
CA SER A 259 -15.14 32.31 -6.81
C SER A 259 -13.69 32.62 -7.22
N ARG A 260 -12.71 31.92 -6.65
CA ARG A 260 -11.28 32.03 -7.01
C ARG A 260 -10.86 30.96 -8.02
N MET A 261 -11.81 30.23 -8.60
CA MET A 261 -11.59 29.12 -9.53
C MET A 261 -10.79 27.95 -8.91
N ILE A 262 -10.93 27.75 -7.58
CA ILE A 262 -10.25 26.66 -6.85
C ILE A 262 -11.29 25.60 -6.49
N PRO A 263 -11.06 24.29 -6.80
CA PRO A 263 -11.92 23.22 -6.37
C PRO A 263 -11.59 22.82 -4.91
N GLN A 264 -12.23 23.49 -3.96
CA GLN A 264 -11.88 23.38 -2.53
C GLN A 264 -11.92 21.96 -1.99
N THR A 265 -12.96 21.19 -2.32
CA THR A 265 -13.09 19.79 -1.86
C THR A 265 -12.00 18.92 -2.45
N TRP A 266 -11.63 19.16 -3.72
CA TRP A 266 -10.52 18.47 -4.38
C TRP A 266 -9.18 18.80 -3.74
N THR A 267 -8.89 20.09 -3.49
CA THR A 267 -7.64 20.52 -2.83
C THR A 267 -7.55 20.05 -1.38
N THR A 268 -8.67 19.92 -0.68
CA THR A 268 -8.72 19.32 0.66
C THR A 268 -8.30 17.84 0.59
N LYS A 269 -8.83 17.08 -0.38
CA LYS A 269 -8.45 15.67 -0.56
C LYS A 269 -6.97 15.52 -0.93
N ILE A 270 -6.45 16.38 -1.83
CA ILE A 270 -5.00 16.45 -2.11
C ILE A 270 -4.20 16.68 -0.83
N ARG A 271 -4.57 17.67 -0.04
CA ARG A 271 -3.89 18.04 1.20
C ARG A 271 -3.83 16.88 2.19
N GLU A 272 -4.97 16.21 2.44
CA GLU A 272 -5.02 15.07 3.34
C GLU A 272 -4.21 13.88 2.82
N SER A 273 -4.27 13.58 1.53
CA SER A 273 -3.45 12.55 0.89
C SER A 273 -1.96 12.86 1.03
N MET A 274 -1.53 14.07 0.71
CA MET A 274 -0.14 14.50 0.86
C MET A 274 0.32 14.46 2.31
N ALA A 275 -0.47 15.03 3.23
CA ALA A 275 -0.11 15.19 4.64
C ALA A 275 0.03 13.85 5.36
N ARG A 276 -0.98 12.99 5.22
CA ARG A 276 -1.05 11.71 5.94
C ARG A 276 -0.19 10.64 5.30
N LEU A 277 -0.27 10.49 3.97
CA LEU A 277 0.29 9.33 3.30
C LEU A 277 1.76 9.51 2.87
N THR A 278 2.16 10.71 2.41
CA THR A 278 3.54 10.88 1.91
C THR A 278 4.60 10.62 2.99
N PRO A 279 4.50 11.14 4.22
CA PRO A 279 5.46 10.82 5.28
C PRO A 279 5.37 9.34 5.71
N HIS A 280 4.17 8.81 5.80
CA HIS A 280 3.92 7.45 6.27
C HIS A 280 4.48 6.39 5.31
N PHE A 281 4.31 6.57 4.00
CA PHE A 281 4.80 5.65 2.96
C PHE A 281 6.14 6.08 2.35
N SER A 282 6.94 6.87 3.06
CA SER A 282 8.28 7.24 2.61
C SER A 282 9.31 6.14 2.91
N SER A 283 10.23 5.90 1.97
CA SER A 283 11.36 4.99 2.19
C SER A 283 12.23 5.39 3.39
N ASN A 284 12.27 6.68 3.71
CA ASN A 284 13.01 7.17 4.87
C ASN A 284 12.47 6.60 6.19
N ARG A 285 11.13 6.57 6.36
CA ARG A 285 10.51 5.90 7.51
C ARG A 285 10.85 4.42 7.54
N THR A 286 10.75 3.75 6.40
CA THR A 286 11.05 2.32 6.28
C THR A 286 12.49 2.03 6.73
N VAL A 287 13.48 2.76 6.18
CA VAL A 287 14.89 2.58 6.55
C VAL A 287 15.11 2.80 8.04
N ARG A 288 14.51 3.86 8.61
CA ARG A 288 14.62 4.15 10.05
C ARG A 288 14.04 3.01 10.89
N GLU A 289 12.82 2.58 10.59
CA GLU A 289 12.17 1.52 11.35
C GLU A 289 12.91 0.18 11.26
N TYR A 290 13.42 -0.18 10.09
CA TYR A 290 14.25 -1.38 9.95
C TYR A 290 15.54 -1.25 10.76
N THR A 291 16.16 -0.06 10.73
CA THR A 291 17.40 0.16 11.51
C THR A 291 17.14 0.07 13.01
N GLU A 292 16.14 0.80 13.50
CA GLU A 292 15.85 0.88 14.94
C GLU A 292 15.26 -0.42 15.50
N LYS A 293 14.36 -1.08 14.76
CA LYS A 293 13.62 -2.24 15.25
C LYS A 293 14.32 -3.59 14.97
N PHE A 294 15.19 -3.66 13.98
CA PHE A 294 15.79 -4.93 13.55
C PHE A 294 17.32 -4.88 13.49
N TYR A 295 17.92 -3.93 12.78
CA TYR A 295 19.38 -3.98 12.56
C TYR A 295 20.18 -3.68 13.81
N LEU A 296 19.82 -2.65 14.57
CA LEU A 296 20.52 -2.34 15.83
C LEU A 296 20.32 -3.44 16.88
N PRO A 297 19.09 -3.93 17.14
CA PRO A 297 18.89 -5.06 18.05
C PRO A 297 19.63 -6.34 17.60
N ALA A 298 19.68 -6.62 16.31
CA ALA A 298 20.39 -7.78 15.78
C ALA A 298 21.91 -7.64 15.98
N ALA A 299 22.46 -6.45 15.76
CA ALA A 299 23.89 -6.17 16.00
C ALA A 299 24.24 -6.31 17.50
N ASP A 300 23.41 -5.75 18.39
CA ASP A 300 23.60 -5.90 19.83
C ASP A 300 23.56 -7.37 20.27
N ASN A 301 22.60 -8.12 19.76
CA ASN A 301 22.49 -9.55 20.06
C ASN A 301 23.72 -10.32 19.54
N TYR A 302 24.21 -9.98 18.35
CA TYR A 302 25.42 -10.59 17.81
C TYR A 302 26.63 -10.33 18.72
N LEU A 303 26.86 -9.09 19.14
CA LEU A 303 27.95 -8.73 20.03
C LEU A 303 27.87 -9.51 21.35
N LYS A 304 26.70 -9.51 22.02
CA LYS A 304 26.48 -10.26 23.25
C LYS A 304 26.73 -11.76 23.10
N ARG A 305 26.32 -12.36 22.00
CA ARG A 305 26.48 -13.80 21.73
C ARG A 305 27.91 -14.19 21.43
N THR A 306 28.75 -13.28 20.94
CA THR A 306 30.16 -13.53 20.61
C THR A 306 31.11 -13.23 21.76
N GLU A 307 30.69 -12.50 22.79
CA GLU A 307 31.49 -12.25 23.98
C GLU A 307 31.92 -13.53 24.68
N ASN A 308 33.05 -13.46 25.36
CA ASN A 308 33.61 -14.58 26.18
C ASN A 308 33.69 -15.89 25.36
N ASN A 309 34.28 -15.82 24.16
CA ASN A 309 34.41 -16.98 23.23
C ASN A 309 33.07 -17.63 22.87
N GLY A 310 31.99 -16.84 22.77
CA GLY A 310 30.66 -17.30 22.36
C GLY A 310 29.90 -18.04 23.46
N ALA A 311 30.18 -17.75 24.73
CA ALA A 311 29.54 -18.44 25.84
C ALA A 311 28.02 -18.38 25.83
N LEU A 312 27.42 -17.21 25.50
CA LEU A 312 25.98 -17.07 25.36
C LEU A 312 25.46 -17.81 24.10
N GLY A 313 26.19 -17.75 23.00
CA GLY A 313 25.84 -18.47 21.78
C GLY A 313 25.75 -19.99 22.01
N LYS A 314 26.72 -20.57 22.76
CA LYS A 314 26.68 -21.99 23.17
C LYS A 314 25.45 -22.32 24.02
N LYS A 315 25.11 -21.48 25.00
CA LYS A 315 23.91 -21.68 25.85
C LYS A 315 22.62 -21.64 24.99
N ILE A 316 22.55 -20.76 24.00
CA ILE A 316 21.42 -20.70 23.08
C ILE A 316 21.30 -21.98 22.23
N VAL A 317 22.40 -22.51 21.73
CA VAL A 317 22.44 -23.79 21.01
C VAL A 317 21.96 -24.95 21.86
N ASP A 318 22.46 -25.04 23.12
CA ASP A 318 22.08 -26.09 24.08
C ASP A 318 20.59 -26.00 24.44
N TRP A 319 20.08 -24.78 24.69
CA TRP A 319 18.67 -24.53 24.94
C TRP A 319 17.82 -24.93 23.73
N ARG A 320 18.19 -24.53 22.50
CA ARG A 320 17.46 -24.86 21.27
C ARG A 320 17.39 -26.37 21.06
N SER A 321 18.50 -27.07 21.28
CA SER A 321 18.52 -28.53 21.20
C SER A 321 17.58 -29.17 22.22
N SER A 322 17.53 -28.65 23.46
CA SER A 322 16.60 -29.09 24.50
C SER A 322 15.14 -28.87 24.11
N ILE A 323 14.81 -27.70 23.54
CA ILE A 323 13.47 -27.39 23.01
C ILE A 323 13.09 -28.39 21.90
N GLU A 324 13.95 -28.60 20.91
CA GLU A 324 13.70 -29.52 19.79
C GLU A 324 13.42 -30.95 20.24
N GLN A 325 14.17 -31.45 21.23
CA GLN A 325 14.03 -32.82 21.76
C GLN A 325 12.76 -33.05 22.60
N ASN A 326 12.27 -32.00 23.27
CA ASN A 326 11.22 -32.16 24.28
C ASN A 326 9.87 -31.56 23.77
N TRP A 327 9.86 -30.68 22.77
CA TRP A 327 8.68 -29.94 22.38
C TRP A 327 7.44 -30.79 22.07
N GLY A 328 7.63 -31.87 21.32
CA GLY A 328 6.51 -32.77 20.92
C GLY A 328 5.88 -33.54 22.09
N LYS A 329 6.43 -33.41 23.30
CA LYS A 329 5.90 -34.09 24.50
C LYS A 329 5.27 -33.10 25.48
N LEU A 330 5.30 -31.79 25.17
CA LEU A 330 4.62 -30.79 25.98
C LEU A 330 3.11 -30.94 25.82
N GLY A 331 2.37 -30.57 26.85
CA GLY A 331 0.92 -30.63 26.82
C GLY A 331 0.26 -29.67 27.80
N PHE A 332 -1.00 -29.39 27.49
CA PHE A 332 -1.89 -28.70 28.40
C PHE A 332 -2.69 -29.72 29.23
N GLY A 333 -2.92 -29.38 30.48
CA GLY A 333 -3.88 -30.05 31.34
C GLY A 333 -5.17 -29.27 31.51
N GLU A 334 -5.68 -29.19 32.72
CA GLU A 334 -6.91 -28.48 33.04
C GLU A 334 -6.74 -26.95 32.85
N VAL A 335 -7.77 -26.33 32.29
CA VAL A 335 -7.90 -24.88 32.19
C VAL A 335 -9.09 -24.43 33.03
N LYS A 336 -8.84 -23.53 33.98
CA LYS A 336 -9.87 -22.92 34.82
C LYS A 336 -9.97 -21.44 34.54
N ILE A 337 -11.19 -20.93 34.48
CA ILE A 337 -11.47 -19.52 34.29
C ILE A 337 -12.43 -19.08 35.37
N GLU A 338 -11.93 -18.33 36.34
CA GLU A 338 -12.73 -17.86 37.48
C GLU A 338 -12.37 -16.41 37.82
N ASN A 339 -13.37 -15.59 38.09
CA ASN A 339 -13.19 -14.22 38.57
C ASN A 339 -12.19 -13.35 37.77
N GLY A 340 -12.19 -13.48 36.44
CA GLY A 340 -11.28 -12.71 35.57
C GLY A 340 -9.85 -13.26 35.50
N VAL A 341 -9.61 -14.46 35.97
CA VAL A 341 -8.30 -15.14 36.00
C VAL A 341 -8.37 -16.43 35.20
N PHE A 342 -7.40 -16.61 34.30
CA PHE A 342 -7.07 -17.91 33.73
C PHE A 342 -6.04 -18.61 34.62
N GLU A 343 -6.31 -19.86 34.95
CA GLU A 343 -5.36 -20.80 35.50
C GLU A 343 -5.20 -21.98 34.55
N VAL A 344 -3.98 -22.28 34.17
CA VAL A 344 -3.68 -23.29 33.15
C VAL A 344 -2.63 -24.25 33.68
N GLN A 345 -2.88 -25.54 33.60
CA GLN A 345 -1.93 -26.58 33.85
C GLN A 345 -1.13 -26.90 32.59
N VAL A 346 0.20 -26.98 32.74
CA VAL A 346 1.13 -27.23 31.63
C VAL A 346 2.10 -28.33 32.04
N TYR A 347 2.31 -29.31 31.17
CA TYR A 347 3.29 -30.39 31.35
C TYR A 347 4.49 -30.13 30.44
N LEU A 348 5.68 -29.94 31.06
CA LEU A 348 6.87 -29.45 30.40
C LEU A 348 7.90 -30.53 30.00
N ASN A 349 7.63 -31.79 30.31
CA ASN A 349 8.47 -32.94 29.92
C ASN A 349 9.97 -32.71 30.12
N ASN A 350 10.40 -32.42 31.36
CA ASN A 350 11.76 -32.09 31.75
C ASN A 350 12.36 -30.80 31.20
N LEU A 351 11.61 -29.95 30.46
CA LEU A 351 12.05 -28.61 30.18
C LEU A 351 12.01 -27.75 31.46
N ASP A 352 13.03 -26.91 31.63
CA ASP A 352 12.99 -25.88 32.66
C ASP A 352 11.84 -24.91 32.39
N PRO A 353 11.02 -24.55 33.38
CA PRO A 353 9.95 -23.56 33.19
C PRO A 353 10.41 -22.23 32.61
N THR A 354 11.67 -21.84 32.80
CA THR A 354 12.24 -20.62 32.20
C THR A 354 12.57 -20.76 30.73
N ALA A 355 12.62 -22.01 30.21
CA ALA A 355 12.87 -22.26 28.79
C ALA A 355 11.67 -22.00 27.88
N VAL A 356 10.51 -21.76 28.50
CA VAL A 356 9.24 -21.48 27.78
C VAL A 356 8.51 -20.31 28.42
N LYS A 357 7.60 -19.69 27.66
CA LYS A 357 6.54 -18.81 28.16
C LYS A 357 5.18 -19.41 27.88
N VAL A 358 4.27 -19.19 28.81
CA VAL A 358 2.85 -19.49 28.63
C VAL A 358 2.10 -18.16 28.49
N GLU A 359 1.29 -18.04 27.49
CA GLU A 359 0.62 -16.79 27.16
C GLU A 359 -0.87 -17.00 26.89
N LEU A 360 -1.69 -16.03 27.25
CA LEU A 360 -3.05 -15.87 26.72
C LEU A 360 -2.94 -15.04 25.45
N TYR A 361 -3.24 -15.61 24.33
CA TYR A 361 -3.11 -14.97 23.02
C TYR A 361 -4.46 -14.61 22.43
N SER A 362 -4.54 -13.39 21.90
CA SER A 362 -5.56 -12.96 20.94
C SER A 362 -4.91 -12.18 19.80
N ALA A 363 -5.67 -11.85 18.74
CA ALA A 363 -5.14 -11.07 17.62
C ALA A 363 -4.67 -9.65 18.03
N GLU A 364 -5.28 -9.07 19.07
CA GLU A 364 -5.03 -7.69 19.50
C GLU A 364 -4.19 -7.60 20.77
N LEU A 365 -4.21 -8.63 21.61
CA LEU A 365 -3.59 -8.59 22.93
C LEU A 365 -2.96 -9.94 23.30
N THR A 366 -1.72 -9.91 23.76
CA THR A 366 -1.04 -11.07 24.33
C THR A 366 -0.67 -10.77 25.78
N ILE A 367 -1.02 -11.68 26.70
CA ILE A 367 -0.76 -11.56 28.15
C ILE A 367 0.11 -12.72 28.59
N GLU A 368 1.29 -12.44 29.13
CA GLU A 368 2.17 -13.46 29.70
C GLU A 368 1.57 -13.99 31.01
N MET A 369 1.53 -15.30 31.15
CA MET A 369 1.02 -15.97 32.34
C MET A 369 2.14 -16.21 33.35
N ASN A 370 1.90 -15.89 34.61
CA ASN A 370 2.85 -16.06 35.68
C ASN A 370 2.91 -17.51 36.12
N HIS A 371 4.11 -18.09 36.20
CA HIS A 371 4.36 -19.39 36.76
C HIS A 371 4.09 -19.37 38.28
N ARG A 372 3.26 -20.31 38.78
CA ARG A 372 2.84 -20.40 40.19
C ARG A 372 3.44 -21.58 40.93
N GLY A 373 4.22 -22.42 40.24
CA GLY A 373 4.90 -23.56 40.82
C GLY A 373 4.42 -24.91 40.25
N PRO A 374 4.99 -25.99 40.72
CA PRO A 374 4.65 -27.35 40.29
C PRO A 374 3.27 -27.79 40.78
N ILE A 375 2.61 -28.66 39.98
CA ILE A 375 1.40 -29.34 40.41
C ILE A 375 1.77 -30.43 41.40
N PRO A 376 1.17 -30.47 42.63
CA PRO A 376 1.46 -31.50 43.63
C PRO A 376 1.26 -32.91 43.07
N LYS A 377 2.22 -33.81 43.39
CA LYS A 377 2.22 -35.21 42.97
C LYS A 377 2.34 -35.48 41.46
N THR A 378 2.69 -34.49 40.67
CA THR A 378 3.07 -34.66 39.26
C THR A 378 4.58 -34.47 39.08
N ARG A 379 5.17 -35.09 38.06
CA ARG A 379 6.61 -35.01 37.82
C ARG A 379 7.01 -33.73 37.09
N ASP A 380 6.19 -33.30 36.06
CA ASP A 380 6.55 -32.25 35.13
C ASP A 380 5.39 -31.25 34.91
N GLY A 381 4.38 -31.25 35.80
CA GLY A 381 3.22 -30.38 35.73
C GLY A 381 3.45 -29.05 36.45
N HIS A 382 3.09 -27.98 35.85
CA HIS A 382 3.21 -26.61 36.33
C HIS A 382 1.91 -25.84 36.20
N ILE A 383 1.66 -24.89 37.13
CA ILE A 383 0.51 -23.99 37.09
C ILE A 383 0.95 -22.62 36.62
N TYR A 384 0.19 -22.08 35.66
CA TYR A 384 0.37 -20.73 35.20
C TYR A 384 -0.95 -19.93 35.35
N ARG A 385 -0.83 -18.66 35.75
CA ARG A 385 -2.01 -17.76 35.94
C ARG A 385 -1.80 -16.42 35.31
N ALA A 386 -2.89 -15.88 34.72
CA ALA A 386 -2.96 -14.49 34.28
C ALA A 386 -4.35 -13.92 34.49
N GLU A 387 -4.43 -12.65 34.81
CA GLU A 387 -5.65 -11.86 34.77
C GLU A 387 -5.85 -11.34 33.33
N PHE A 388 -7.10 -11.29 32.89
CA PHE A 388 -7.44 -10.70 31.59
C PHE A 388 -8.42 -9.54 31.78
N PRO A 389 -8.40 -8.53 30.86
CA PRO A 389 -9.23 -7.35 30.97
C PRO A 389 -10.72 -7.70 30.92
N ALA A 390 -11.52 -7.12 31.82
CA ALA A 390 -12.97 -7.31 31.85
C ALA A 390 -13.69 -6.82 30.58
N THR A 391 -13.00 -6.05 29.73
CA THR A 391 -13.49 -5.57 28.44
C THR A 391 -13.57 -6.67 27.36
N HIS A 392 -12.97 -7.84 27.60
CA HIS A 392 -12.93 -8.95 26.64
C HIS A 392 -13.50 -10.22 27.27
N PRO A 393 -14.35 -10.96 26.56
CA PRO A 393 -14.84 -12.25 27.04
C PRO A 393 -13.71 -13.28 27.09
N PRO A 394 -13.76 -14.28 27.99
CA PRO A 394 -12.72 -15.32 28.06
C PRO A 394 -12.45 -16.05 26.75
N ALA A 395 -13.49 -16.29 25.94
CA ALA A 395 -13.40 -16.95 24.64
C ALA A 395 -12.55 -16.18 23.60
N TYR A 396 -12.20 -14.93 23.91
CA TYR A 396 -11.32 -14.11 23.06
C TYR A 396 -9.84 -14.55 23.14
N PHE A 397 -9.47 -15.24 24.21
CA PHE A 397 -8.10 -15.68 24.47
C PHE A 397 -7.94 -17.19 24.30
N THR A 398 -6.80 -17.57 23.69
CA THR A 398 -6.37 -18.97 23.62
C THR A 398 -5.02 -19.10 24.32
N PRO A 399 -4.87 -19.96 25.35
CA PRO A 399 -3.57 -20.26 25.94
C PRO A 399 -2.62 -20.88 24.92
N ARG A 400 -1.36 -20.44 24.95
CA ARG A 400 -0.28 -21.04 24.14
C ARG A 400 1.02 -21.14 24.91
N ILE A 401 1.86 -22.10 24.52
CA ILE A 401 3.25 -22.22 24.99
C ILE A 401 4.15 -21.81 23.81
N ILE A 402 5.11 -20.97 24.08
CA ILE A 402 6.19 -20.61 23.15
C ILE A 402 7.56 -20.83 23.80
N PRO A 403 8.62 -21.12 23.02
CA PRO A 403 9.99 -21.14 23.54
C PRO A 403 10.37 -19.77 24.12
N HIS A 404 11.25 -19.77 25.10
CA HIS A 404 11.80 -18.54 25.68
C HIS A 404 13.28 -18.72 26.08
N PHE A 405 14.10 -17.77 25.65
CA PHE A 405 15.47 -17.61 26.12
C PHE A 405 15.86 -16.13 25.95
N GLU A 406 16.56 -15.59 26.93
CA GLU A 406 17.00 -14.19 26.90
C GLU A 406 17.90 -13.92 25.68
N GLY A 407 17.58 -12.90 24.89
CA GLY A 407 18.32 -12.53 23.68
C GLY A 407 18.01 -13.40 22.46
N VAL A 408 16.95 -14.22 22.51
CA VAL A 408 16.42 -14.98 21.35
C VAL A 408 15.09 -14.36 20.89
N ILE A 409 14.93 -14.21 19.57
CA ILE A 409 13.73 -13.63 18.96
C ILE A 409 12.79 -14.74 18.51
N ILE A 410 11.64 -14.84 19.16
CA ILE A 410 10.57 -15.79 18.81
C ILE A 410 9.54 -15.08 17.94
N PRO A 411 9.06 -15.69 16.84
CA PRO A 411 9.31 -17.06 16.37
C PRO A 411 10.48 -17.24 15.39
N LEU A 412 11.26 -16.20 15.10
CA LEU A 412 12.29 -16.25 14.04
C LEU A 412 13.39 -17.28 14.28
N GLU A 413 13.83 -17.42 15.53
CA GLU A 413 14.95 -18.31 15.88
C GLU A 413 14.50 -19.66 16.48
N SER A 414 13.23 -19.75 16.90
CA SER A 414 12.60 -20.98 17.38
C SER A 414 11.10 -20.90 17.10
N PRO A 415 10.59 -21.56 16.02
CA PRO A 415 9.25 -21.31 15.51
C PRO A 415 8.14 -22.14 16.17
N GLN A 416 8.49 -22.93 17.19
CA GLN A 416 7.55 -23.82 17.86
C GLN A 416 6.47 -23.02 18.60
N ILE A 417 5.22 -23.43 18.44
CA ILE A 417 4.07 -22.92 19.19
C ILE A 417 3.17 -24.12 19.52
N LEU A 418 2.80 -24.26 20.78
CA LEU A 418 1.81 -25.24 21.20
C LEU A 418 0.55 -24.51 21.68
N TRP A 419 -0.56 -24.75 21.00
CA TRP A 419 -1.87 -24.19 21.34
C TRP A 419 -2.66 -25.12 22.24
N GLN A 420 -3.34 -24.56 23.24
CA GLN A 420 -4.39 -25.27 23.96
C GLN A 420 -5.58 -25.53 23.02
N ARG A 421 -6.04 -26.78 22.95
CA ARG A 421 -7.13 -27.25 22.12
C ARG A 421 -8.31 -27.71 22.97
#